data_00c774c8162600dc7840083c65e19761
#
_entry.id   00c774c8162600dc7840083c65e19761
#
_cell.length_a   1.000
_cell.length_b   1.000
_cell.length_c   1.000
_cell.angle_alpha   90.00
_cell.angle_beta   90.00
_cell.angle_gamma   90.00
#
_symmetry.space_group_name_H-M   'P 1'
#
loop_
_entity.id
_entity.type
_entity.pdbx_description
1 polymer ?
#
loop_
_entity_poly.entity_id
_entity_poly.type
_entity_poly.pdbx_seq_one_letter_code
_entity_poly.pdbx_strand_id
1 'polypeptide(L)'
;MSEQKRMDTSVNRGLAWIGVASSLVGILDLVAILIILNTWIDTEQYGIATKCIWIFPILDQATDLGLSAAVIQRDDHSDSVISTVFWMNLGTATLLFVVLLVVAPIVAVHFYGHAIIGWMLIVYGTKLLFQNLYFIPVAMMKRELRFKELSVIRVFANLAEFVGKVGFAWAGFGIWCFVLGPMCRVLVTGIGAQMRHPWRPKMVLRIKEAKEYITFGLKTSASQILFYFYTNVDYPVVGYYFGDHWLGIYRLAYEVVLEPVRMISNVIVDIAFPAFAKLRLQKERLIAQFVSFTRLNLITVMTYSAIVLVAAEDVISVFFPSYAGAETAVRILCVVAVLRAVSFVVPPLLDGVGKPERTFTYTVTAAVALPLCFILAAELLGDRLGYVSVAVGWAVGYPLAFAVLVFMATHTLGWSVSKYLRSVAGVASCMIGAAVVALGVHRLLGGLPSWARLAITTGVVLLVTGLLLAYTQGISLRTAKRSMTAPPEELPPLVDAPLPDQADT
;
A
#
# COMPACT_ATOMS: atom_id res chain seq x y z
N MET A 1 -9.31 -24.88 28.78
CA MET A 1 -8.88 -23.70 28.00
C MET A 1 -10.15 -23.11 27.44
N SER A 2 -10.56 -21.89 27.84
CA SER A 2 -11.82 -21.28 27.46
C SER A 2 -11.89 -21.14 25.93
N GLU A 3 -13.10 -21.24 25.38
CA GLU A 3 -13.38 -21.10 23.94
C GLU A 3 -12.77 -19.81 23.37
N GLN A 4 -12.81 -18.74 24.14
CA GLN A 4 -12.20 -17.45 23.84
C GLN A 4 -10.67 -17.54 23.66
N LYS A 5 -9.96 -18.29 24.50
CA LYS A 5 -8.51 -18.50 24.38
C LYS A 5 -8.12 -19.34 23.16
N ARG A 6 -8.99 -20.24 22.72
CA ARG A 6 -8.83 -21.00 21.45
C ARG A 6 -9.05 -20.12 20.24
N MET A 7 -10.04 -19.23 20.29
CA MET A 7 -10.35 -18.28 19.24
C MET A 7 -9.21 -17.27 19.06
N ASP A 8 -8.69 -16.68 20.16
CA ASP A 8 -7.57 -15.75 20.14
C ASP A 8 -6.28 -16.40 19.59
N THR A 9 -6.01 -17.66 19.95
CA THR A 9 -4.85 -18.40 19.43
C THR A 9 -4.99 -18.70 17.93
N SER A 10 -6.20 -19.00 17.46
CA SER A 10 -6.50 -19.24 16.04
C SER A 10 -6.35 -17.96 15.21
N VAL A 11 -6.86 -16.83 15.71
CA VAL A 11 -6.74 -15.52 15.07
C VAL A 11 -5.29 -15.07 15.00
N ASN A 12 -4.51 -15.18 16.09
CA ASN A 12 -3.10 -14.81 16.11
C ASN A 12 -2.24 -15.66 15.15
N ARG A 13 -2.51 -16.96 15.06
CA ARG A 13 -1.87 -17.82 14.04
C ARG A 13 -2.28 -17.43 12.63
N GLY A 14 -3.55 -17.08 12.42
CA GLY A 14 -4.06 -16.60 11.13
C GLY A 14 -3.36 -15.31 10.69
N LEU A 15 -3.20 -14.34 11.58
CA LEU A 15 -2.49 -13.08 11.33
C LEU A 15 -1.01 -13.32 11.00
N ALA A 16 -0.34 -14.23 11.69
CA ALA A 16 1.04 -14.59 11.36
C ALA A 16 1.16 -15.19 9.94
N TRP A 17 0.22 -16.05 9.53
CA TRP A 17 0.18 -16.59 8.17
C TRP A 17 -0.05 -15.50 7.12
N ILE A 18 -0.93 -14.54 7.40
CA ILE A 18 -1.17 -13.40 6.50
C ILE A 18 0.10 -12.56 6.37
N GLY A 19 0.80 -12.27 7.48
CA GLY A 19 2.04 -11.49 7.47
C GLY A 19 3.14 -12.15 6.65
N VAL A 20 3.38 -13.45 6.86
CA VAL A 20 4.37 -14.22 6.09
C VAL A 20 3.99 -14.27 4.61
N ALA A 21 2.73 -14.56 4.29
CA ALA A 21 2.26 -14.58 2.90
C ALA A 21 2.41 -13.20 2.24
N SER A 22 2.08 -12.12 2.92
CA SER A 22 2.21 -10.75 2.39
C SER A 22 3.66 -10.37 2.12
N SER A 23 4.59 -10.73 3.02
CA SER A 23 6.02 -10.50 2.83
C SER A 23 6.56 -11.28 1.63
N LEU A 24 6.18 -12.56 1.51
CA LEU A 24 6.60 -13.39 0.37
C LEU A 24 6.06 -12.82 -0.96
N VAL A 25 4.80 -12.41 -1.00
CA VAL A 25 4.18 -11.77 -2.17
C VAL A 25 4.95 -10.52 -2.58
N GLY A 26 5.28 -9.65 -1.62
CA GLY A 26 6.04 -8.44 -1.90
C GLY A 26 7.43 -8.71 -2.48
N ILE A 27 8.12 -9.73 -1.95
CA ILE A 27 9.42 -10.15 -2.48
C ILE A 27 9.27 -10.68 -3.91
N LEU A 28 8.26 -11.51 -4.19
CA LEU A 28 7.99 -12.02 -5.53
C LEU A 28 7.72 -10.90 -6.54
N ASP A 29 6.92 -9.91 -6.17
CA ASP A 29 6.63 -8.76 -7.04
C ASP A 29 7.89 -7.93 -7.32
N LEU A 30 8.69 -7.64 -6.29
CA LEU A 30 9.96 -6.90 -6.46
C LEU A 30 10.95 -7.68 -7.37
N VAL A 31 11.09 -8.98 -7.16
CA VAL A 31 11.98 -9.83 -7.98
C VAL A 31 11.46 -9.92 -9.41
N ALA A 32 10.15 -10.02 -9.63
CA ALA A 32 9.57 -10.01 -10.97
C ALA A 32 9.91 -8.72 -11.72
N ILE A 33 9.69 -7.55 -11.08
CA ILE A 33 10.00 -6.24 -11.66
C ILE A 33 11.50 -6.14 -11.97
N LEU A 34 12.36 -6.54 -11.03
CA LEU A 34 13.80 -6.50 -11.21
C LEU A 34 14.24 -7.35 -12.42
N ILE A 35 13.75 -8.58 -12.57
CA ILE A 35 14.07 -9.44 -13.70
C ILE A 35 13.56 -8.84 -15.02
N ILE A 36 12.29 -8.40 -15.05
CA ILE A 36 11.61 -7.93 -16.26
C ILE A 36 12.24 -6.65 -16.79
N LEU A 37 12.49 -5.66 -15.92
CA LEU A 37 13.01 -4.36 -16.31
C LEU A 37 14.50 -4.39 -16.69
N ASN A 38 15.28 -5.36 -16.21
CA ASN A 38 16.67 -5.51 -16.61
C ASN A 38 16.88 -6.35 -17.85
N THR A 39 15.85 -7.12 -18.29
CA THR A 39 16.07 -8.12 -19.34
C THR A 39 15.24 -7.87 -20.60
N TRP A 40 14.00 -7.44 -20.48
CA TRP A 40 13.06 -7.44 -21.61
C TRP A 40 12.30 -6.14 -21.86
N ILE A 41 12.20 -5.26 -20.86
CA ILE A 41 11.38 -4.04 -20.94
C ILE A 41 12.24 -2.82 -20.64
N ASP A 42 12.29 -1.89 -21.59
CA ASP A 42 12.96 -0.62 -21.46
C ASP A 42 12.11 0.44 -20.73
N THR A 43 12.70 1.61 -20.50
CA THR A 43 12.07 2.71 -19.77
C THR A 43 10.82 3.23 -20.45
N GLU A 44 10.81 3.33 -21.78
CA GLU A 44 9.67 3.83 -22.55
C GLU A 44 8.50 2.84 -22.52
N GLN A 45 8.80 1.56 -22.75
CA GLN A 45 7.82 0.48 -22.66
C GLN A 45 7.19 0.39 -21.27
N TYR A 46 8.01 0.56 -20.21
CA TYR A 46 7.49 0.58 -18.85
C TYR A 46 6.61 1.81 -18.57
N GLY A 47 6.95 2.95 -19.14
CA GLY A 47 6.10 4.15 -19.12
C GLY A 47 4.74 3.91 -19.78
N ILE A 48 4.73 3.33 -21.00
CA ILE A 48 3.50 2.96 -21.71
C ILE A 48 2.65 2.00 -20.86
N ALA A 49 3.26 0.97 -20.28
CA ALA A 49 2.56 0.05 -19.37
C ALA A 49 1.98 0.77 -18.15
N THR A 50 2.71 1.73 -17.59
CA THR A 50 2.28 2.50 -16.42
C THR A 50 1.01 3.31 -16.70
N LYS A 51 0.81 3.82 -17.91
CA LYS A 51 -0.44 4.48 -18.35
C LYS A 51 -1.68 3.59 -18.23
N CYS A 52 -1.50 2.26 -18.21
CA CYS A 52 -2.58 1.31 -17.92
C CYS A 52 -2.62 0.92 -16.44
N ILE A 53 -1.45 0.59 -15.87
CA ILE A 53 -1.34 -0.05 -14.54
C ILE A 53 -1.95 0.81 -13.45
N TRP A 54 -1.78 2.14 -13.51
CA TRP A 54 -2.27 3.03 -12.46
C TRP A 54 -3.79 3.02 -12.29
N ILE A 55 -4.55 2.70 -13.34
CA ILE A 55 -6.01 2.66 -13.30
C ILE A 55 -6.54 1.29 -12.83
N PHE A 56 -5.72 0.23 -12.84
CA PHE A 56 -6.14 -1.12 -12.49
C PHE A 56 -6.76 -1.23 -11.09
N PRO A 57 -6.15 -0.69 -10.01
CA PRO A 57 -6.77 -0.73 -8.70
C PRO A 57 -8.11 0.00 -8.62
N ILE A 58 -8.29 1.07 -9.40
CA ILE A 58 -9.54 1.82 -9.48
C ILE A 58 -10.63 0.95 -10.13
N LEU A 59 -10.31 0.28 -11.23
CA LEU A 59 -11.24 -0.64 -11.91
C LEU A 59 -11.61 -1.83 -11.01
N ASP A 60 -10.63 -2.43 -10.33
CA ASP A 60 -10.87 -3.53 -9.38
C ASP A 60 -11.83 -3.09 -8.26
N GLN A 61 -11.61 -1.91 -7.69
CA GLN A 61 -12.44 -1.38 -6.61
C GLN A 61 -13.84 -0.95 -7.09
N ALA A 62 -13.91 -0.37 -8.30
CA ALA A 62 -15.19 0.00 -8.91
C ALA A 62 -16.04 -1.24 -9.24
N THR A 63 -15.41 -2.37 -9.56
CA THR A 63 -16.11 -3.64 -9.79
C THR A 63 -16.66 -4.21 -8.49
N ASP A 64 -15.87 -4.25 -7.42
CA ASP A 64 -16.29 -4.83 -6.12
C ASP A 64 -17.42 -4.04 -5.47
N LEU A 65 -17.55 -2.73 -5.73
CA LEU A 65 -18.52 -1.83 -5.08
C LEU A 65 -18.56 -1.98 -3.55
N GLY A 66 -17.47 -2.47 -2.90
CA GLY A 66 -17.42 -2.76 -1.47
C GLY A 66 -18.36 -3.87 -0.99
N LEU A 67 -18.92 -4.62 -1.92
CA LEU A 67 -19.86 -5.72 -1.62
C LEU A 67 -19.16 -6.87 -0.88
N SER A 68 -17.87 -7.10 -1.14
CA SER A 68 -17.04 -8.04 -0.36
C SER A 68 -17.05 -7.70 1.13
N ALA A 69 -16.86 -6.45 1.50
CA ALA A 69 -16.88 -6.00 2.88
C ALA A 69 -18.27 -6.14 3.51
N ALA A 70 -19.32 -5.85 2.73
CA ALA A 70 -20.70 -6.00 3.17
C ALA A 70 -21.04 -7.47 3.47
N VAL A 71 -20.64 -8.42 2.63
CA VAL A 71 -20.85 -9.87 2.84
C VAL A 71 -20.13 -10.36 4.10
N ILE A 72 -18.96 -9.81 4.43
CA ILE A 72 -18.22 -10.19 5.64
C ILE A 72 -18.86 -9.65 6.92
N GLN A 73 -19.40 -8.43 6.90
CA GLN A 73 -19.88 -7.74 8.10
C GLN A 73 -21.34 -7.97 8.46
N ARG A 74 -22.19 -8.30 7.49
CA ARG A 74 -23.64 -8.46 7.71
C ARG A 74 -23.98 -9.85 8.21
N ASP A 75 -25.01 -9.94 9.06
CA ASP A 75 -25.46 -11.21 9.67
C ASP A 75 -26.46 -11.99 8.80
N ASP A 76 -27.23 -11.31 7.96
CA ASP A 76 -28.17 -11.99 7.04
C ASP A 76 -27.41 -12.66 5.87
N HIS A 77 -27.52 -13.97 5.79
CA HIS A 77 -26.83 -14.83 4.80
C HIS A 77 -27.77 -15.73 4.06
N SER A 78 -29.02 -15.28 3.88
CA SER A 78 -29.90 -16.03 3.00
C SER A 78 -29.25 -16.17 1.62
N ASP A 79 -29.27 -17.40 1.08
CA ASP A 79 -28.73 -17.70 -0.24
C ASP A 79 -29.27 -16.77 -1.33
N SER A 80 -30.48 -16.24 -1.13
CA SER A 80 -31.12 -15.30 -2.05
C SER A 80 -30.43 -13.93 -2.06
N VAL A 81 -30.04 -13.41 -0.87
CA VAL A 81 -29.34 -12.12 -0.75
C VAL A 81 -27.92 -12.24 -1.29
N ILE A 82 -27.17 -13.28 -0.91
CA ILE A 82 -25.81 -13.51 -1.41
C ILE A 82 -25.80 -13.71 -2.93
N SER A 83 -26.77 -14.45 -3.48
CA SER A 83 -26.90 -14.59 -4.93
C SER A 83 -27.24 -13.26 -5.62
N THR A 84 -28.07 -12.42 -5.00
CA THR A 84 -28.36 -11.07 -5.51
C THR A 84 -27.12 -10.20 -5.54
N VAL A 85 -26.31 -10.20 -4.46
CA VAL A 85 -25.02 -9.49 -4.38
C VAL A 85 -24.07 -9.96 -5.47
N PHE A 86 -23.99 -11.27 -5.72
CA PHE A 86 -23.19 -11.82 -6.82
C PHE A 86 -23.64 -11.31 -8.19
N TRP A 87 -24.93 -11.36 -8.51
CA TRP A 87 -25.45 -10.90 -9.80
C TRP A 87 -25.27 -9.41 -10.00
N MET A 88 -25.36 -8.62 -8.94
CA MET A 88 -25.08 -7.19 -8.99
C MET A 88 -23.61 -6.93 -9.28
N ASN A 89 -22.70 -7.62 -8.59
CA ASN A 89 -21.27 -7.49 -8.80
C ASN A 89 -20.88 -7.89 -10.24
N LEU A 90 -21.42 -9.00 -10.73
CA LEU A 90 -21.22 -9.44 -12.11
C LEU A 90 -21.80 -8.43 -13.11
N GLY A 91 -22.98 -7.86 -12.83
CA GLY A 91 -23.60 -6.81 -13.64
C GLY A 91 -22.71 -5.56 -13.72
N THR A 92 -22.15 -5.12 -12.60
CA THR A 92 -21.20 -3.99 -12.56
C THR A 92 -19.92 -4.30 -13.34
N ALA A 93 -19.35 -5.51 -13.15
CA ALA A 93 -18.16 -5.94 -13.91
C ALA A 93 -18.44 -5.95 -15.41
N THR A 94 -19.62 -6.46 -15.83
CA THR A 94 -20.03 -6.48 -17.23
C THR A 94 -20.23 -5.07 -17.76
N LEU A 95 -20.89 -4.20 -17.01
CA LEU A 95 -21.06 -2.79 -17.39
C LEU A 95 -19.72 -2.08 -17.58
N LEU A 96 -18.82 -2.23 -16.63
CA LEU A 96 -17.47 -1.65 -16.73
C LEU A 96 -16.70 -2.23 -17.92
N PHE A 97 -16.81 -3.51 -18.18
CA PHE A 97 -16.18 -4.14 -19.34
C PHE A 97 -16.74 -3.56 -20.65
N VAL A 98 -18.06 -3.41 -20.78
CA VAL A 98 -18.69 -2.77 -21.96
C VAL A 98 -18.26 -1.31 -22.11
N VAL A 99 -18.18 -0.57 -21.00
CA VAL A 99 -17.64 0.81 -21.02
C VAL A 99 -16.19 0.82 -21.48
N LEU A 100 -15.35 -0.10 -21.01
CA LEU A 100 -13.97 -0.21 -21.46
C LEU A 100 -13.84 -0.53 -22.95
N LEU A 101 -14.73 -1.36 -23.52
CA LEU A 101 -14.73 -1.65 -24.97
C LEU A 101 -14.90 -0.38 -25.82
N VAL A 102 -15.64 0.61 -25.32
CA VAL A 102 -15.90 1.87 -26.03
C VAL A 102 -14.89 2.95 -25.65
N VAL A 103 -14.65 3.15 -24.37
CA VAL A 103 -13.85 4.28 -23.83
C VAL A 103 -12.35 4.02 -23.98
N ALA A 104 -11.89 2.79 -23.75
CA ALA A 104 -10.45 2.51 -23.74
C ALA A 104 -9.76 2.80 -25.08
N PRO A 105 -10.28 2.42 -26.26
CA PRO A 105 -9.67 2.78 -27.53
C PRO A 105 -9.62 4.29 -27.78
N ILE A 106 -10.67 5.02 -27.37
CA ILE A 106 -10.75 6.47 -27.53
C ILE A 106 -9.69 7.15 -26.67
N VAL A 107 -9.62 6.80 -25.38
CA VAL A 107 -8.63 7.36 -24.44
C VAL A 107 -7.20 6.99 -24.86
N ALA A 108 -6.98 5.74 -25.29
CA ALA A 108 -5.67 5.27 -25.71
C ALA A 108 -5.10 6.07 -26.88
N VAL A 109 -5.92 6.36 -27.88
CA VAL A 109 -5.46 7.08 -29.09
C VAL A 109 -5.40 8.59 -28.86
N HIS A 110 -6.45 9.19 -28.28
CA HIS A 110 -6.55 10.66 -28.19
C HIS A 110 -5.76 11.26 -27.01
N PHE A 111 -5.67 10.55 -25.87
CA PHE A 111 -4.95 11.06 -24.69
C PHE A 111 -3.53 10.51 -24.57
N TYR A 112 -3.34 9.22 -24.90
CA TYR A 112 -2.05 8.56 -24.67
C TYR A 112 -1.23 8.36 -25.95
N GLY A 113 -1.82 8.49 -27.13
CA GLY A 113 -1.12 8.31 -28.41
C GLY A 113 -0.73 6.87 -28.74
N HIS A 114 -1.14 5.87 -27.96
CA HIS A 114 -0.75 4.47 -28.09
C HIS A 114 -1.96 3.54 -28.09
N ALA A 115 -2.34 3.01 -29.25
CA ALA A 115 -3.48 2.09 -29.38
C ALA A 115 -3.36 0.82 -28.51
N ILE A 116 -2.13 0.38 -28.23
CA ILE A 116 -1.86 -0.80 -27.38
C ILE A 116 -2.46 -0.66 -25.97
N ILE A 117 -2.50 0.55 -25.42
CA ILE A 117 -3.09 0.84 -24.10
C ILE A 117 -4.57 0.48 -24.09
N GLY A 118 -5.31 0.80 -25.15
CA GLY A 118 -6.73 0.44 -25.29
C GLY A 118 -6.95 -1.07 -25.24
N TRP A 119 -6.15 -1.82 -25.97
CA TRP A 119 -6.21 -3.28 -25.96
C TRP A 119 -5.84 -3.87 -24.59
N MET A 120 -4.80 -3.33 -23.92
CA MET A 120 -4.42 -3.74 -22.57
C MET A 120 -5.55 -3.53 -21.57
N LEU A 121 -6.24 -2.38 -21.61
CA LEU A 121 -7.39 -2.09 -20.75
C LEU A 121 -8.58 -3.01 -21.05
N ILE A 122 -8.86 -3.33 -22.31
CA ILE A 122 -9.92 -4.27 -22.69
C ILE A 122 -9.62 -5.67 -22.17
N VAL A 123 -8.39 -6.16 -22.37
CA VAL A 123 -7.99 -7.48 -21.84
C VAL A 123 -8.03 -7.49 -20.33
N TYR A 124 -7.58 -6.43 -19.65
CA TYR A 124 -7.73 -6.30 -18.21
C TYR A 124 -9.20 -6.31 -17.77
N GLY A 125 -10.09 -5.72 -18.56
CA GLY A 125 -11.54 -5.76 -18.33
C GLY A 125 -12.10 -7.19 -18.28
N THR A 126 -11.56 -8.14 -19.05
CA THR A 126 -11.95 -9.56 -18.92
C THR A 126 -11.57 -10.15 -17.57
N LYS A 127 -10.44 -9.73 -16.97
CA LYS A 127 -10.06 -10.11 -15.60
C LYS A 127 -11.13 -9.74 -14.60
N LEU A 128 -11.78 -8.57 -14.74
CA LEU A 128 -12.86 -8.12 -13.84
C LEU A 128 -14.05 -9.10 -13.85
N LEU A 129 -14.36 -9.68 -15.00
CA LEU A 129 -15.40 -10.72 -15.12
C LEU A 129 -14.98 -12.01 -14.38
N PHE A 130 -13.74 -12.49 -14.60
CA PHE A 130 -13.22 -13.68 -13.94
C PHE A 130 -13.10 -13.53 -12.42
N GLN A 131 -12.91 -12.32 -11.92
CA GLN A 131 -12.85 -12.02 -10.50
C GLN A 131 -14.14 -12.41 -9.76
N ASN A 132 -15.29 -12.36 -10.44
CA ASN A 132 -16.56 -12.79 -9.88
C ASN A 132 -16.61 -14.28 -9.53
N LEU A 133 -15.81 -15.14 -10.18
CA LEU A 133 -15.77 -16.57 -9.90
C LEU A 133 -15.39 -16.90 -8.45
N TYR A 134 -14.62 -16.06 -7.80
CA TYR A 134 -14.14 -16.28 -6.45
C TYR A 134 -14.60 -15.23 -5.42
N PHE A 135 -15.31 -14.19 -5.86
CA PHE A 135 -15.77 -13.09 -5.03
C PHE A 135 -16.50 -13.59 -3.76
N ILE A 136 -17.58 -14.39 -3.92
CA ILE A 136 -18.33 -14.94 -2.78
C ILE A 136 -17.52 -15.97 -1.99
N PRO A 137 -16.91 -17.01 -2.60
CA PRO A 137 -16.08 -17.97 -1.87
C PRO A 137 -15.03 -17.32 -0.98
N VAL A 138 -14.29 -16.32 -1.49
CA VAL A 138 -13.26 -15.62 -0.70
C VAL A 138 -13.87 -14.80 0.43
N ALA A 139 -15.00 -14.10 0.20
CA ALA A 139 -15.69 -13.33 1.23
C ALA A 139 -16.18 -14.24 2.38
N MET A 140 -16.77 -15.40 2.04
CA MET A 140 -17.22 -16.39 3.01
C MET A 140 -16.06 -17.00 3.80
N MET A 141 -14.96 -17.38 3.13
CA MET A 141 -13.76 -17.88 3.82
C MET A 141 -13.16 -16.85 4.78
N LYS A 142 -13.14 -15.55 4.42
CA LYS A 142 -12.72 -14.48 5.33
C LYS A 142 -13.60 -14.38 6.56
N ARG A 143 -14.90 -14.47 6.37
CA ARG A 143 -15.89 -14.47 7.45
C ARG A 143 -15.75 -15.68 8.38
N GLU A 144 -15.52 -16.87 7.83
CA GLU A 144 -15.27 -18.10 8.58
C GLU A 144 -13.89 -18.13 9.25
N LEU A 145 -13.11 -17.04 9.14
CA LEU A 145 -11.75 -16.90 9.68
C LEU A 145 -10.78 -17.99 9.16
N ARG A 146 -11.01 -18.51 7.96
CA ARG A 146 -10.15 -19.53 7.32
C ARG A 146 -8.88 -18.93 6.73
N PHE A 147 -8.20 -18.11 7.51
CA PHE A 147 -7.03 -17.32 7.06
C PHE A 147 -5.86 -18.17 6.56
N LYS A 148 -5.64 -19.36 7.13
CA LYS A 148 -4.58 -20.27 6.65
C LYS A 148 -4.82 -20.69 5.20
N GLU A 149 -6.04 -21.10 4.86
CA GLU A 149 -6.38 -21.54 3.52
C GLU A 149 -6.33 -20.37 2.53
N LEU A 150 -6.85 -19.22 2.91
CA LEU A 150 -6.72 -17.98 2.12
C LEU A 150 -5.27 -17.59 1.88
N SER A 151 -4.41 -17.71 2.90
CA SER A 151 -2.97 -17.42 2.74
C SER A 151 -2.29 -18.38 1.78
N VAL A 152 -2.63 -19.68 1.83
CA VAL A 152 -2.12 -20.68 0.89
C VAL A 152 -2.55 -20.36 -0.54
N ILE A 153 -3.86 -20.11 -0.76
CA ILE A 153 -4.37 -19.71 -2.08
C ILE A 153 -3.65 -18.46 -2.57
N ARG A 154 -3.49 -17.46 -1.71
CA ARG A 154 -2.81 -16.20 -2.03
C ARG A 154 -1.36 -16.41 -2.47
N VAL A 155 -0.59 -17.26 -1.78
CA VAL A 155 0.80 -17.56 -2.13
C VAL A 155 0.88 -18.22 -3.50
N PHE A 156 0.06 -19.26 -3.77
CA PHE A 156 0.06 -19.94 -5.07
C PHE A 156 -0.44 -19.01 -6.20
N ALA A 157 -1.43 -18.17 -5.93
CA ALA A 157 -1.93 -17.21 -6.91
C ALA A 157 -0.87 -16.15 -7.27
N ASN A 158 -0.14 -15.63 -6.29
CA ASN A 158 0.94 -14.67 -6.56
C ASN A 158 2.18 -15.34 -7.18
N LEU A 159 2.45 -16.60 -6.85
CA LEU A 159 3.48 -17.36 -7.56
C LEU A 159 3.09 -17.56 -9.04
N ALA A 160 1.82 -17.84 -9.33
CA ALA A 160 1.32 -17.93 -10.71
C ALA A 160 1.39 -16.56 -11.42
N GLU A 161 1.13 -15.46 -10.74
CA GLU A 161 1.33 -14.11 -11.28
C GLU A 161 2.81 -13.85 -11.59
N PHE A 162 3.71 -14.16 -10.66
CA PHE A 162 5.15 -14.05 -10.85
C PHE A 162 5.63 -14.85 -12.07
N VAL A 163 5.30 -16.14 -12.13
CA VAL A 163 5.65 -17.03 -13.25
C VAL A 163 5.00 -16.51 -14.55
N GLY A 164 3.76 -16.04 -14.49
CA GLY A 164 3.06 -15.45 -15.64
C GLY A 164 3.74 -14.17 -16.13
N LYS A 165 4.04 -13.22 -15.24
CA LYS A 165 4.74 -11.98 -15.61
C LYS A 165 6.09 -12.27 -16.28
N VAL A 166 6.94 -13.07 -15.62
CA VAL A 166 8.26 -13.41 -16.14
C VAL A 166 8.17 -14.26 -17.40
N GLY A 167 7.28 -15.27 -17.42
CA GLY A 167 7.09 -16.17 -18.55
C GLY A 167 6.57 -15.46 -19.82
N PHE A 168 5.59 -14.57 -19.69
CA PHE A 168 5.11 -13.79 -20.84
C PHE A 168 6.13 -12.77 -21.31
N ALA A 169 6.88 -12.13 -20.42
CA ALA A 169 7.98 -11.25 -20.80
C ALA A 169 9.06 -12.03 -21.56
N TRP A 170 9.47 -13.19 -21.06
CA TRP A 170 10.43 -14.10 -21.71
C TRP A 170 9.95 -14.60 -23.08
N ALA A 171 8.65 -14.90 -23.19
CA ALA A 171 8.04 -15.35 -24.45
C ALA A 171 7.87 -14.23 -25.50
N GLY A 172 8.33 -13.00 -25.23
CA GLY A 172 8.32 -11.88 -26.16
C GLY A 172 7.01 -11.08 -26.20
N PHE A 173 6.11 -11.29 -25.22
CA PHE A 173 4.87 -10.49 -25.14
C PHE A 173 5.11 -9.06 -24.64
N GLY A 174 6.34 -8.71 -24.21
CA GLY A 174 6.69 -7.36 -23.75
C GLY A 174 5.77 -6.87 -22.65
N ILE A 175 5.24 -5.64 -22.77
CA ILE A 175 4.41 -4.99 -21.75
C ILE A 175 3.10 -5.73 -21.40
N TRP A 176 2.66 -6.67 -22.24
CA TRP A 176 1.49 -7.50 -21.96
C TRP A 176 1.65 -8.34 -20.69
N CYS A 177 2.88 -8.62 -20.25
CA CYS A 177 3.14 -9.36 -19.02
C CYS A 177 2.47 -8.70 -17.79
N PHE A 178 2.31 -7.38 -17.78
CA PHE A 178 1.64 -6.63 -16.71
C PHE A 178 0.11 -6.78 -16.69
N VAL A 179 -0.48 -7.29 -17.74
CA VAL A 179 -1.92 -7.63 -17.82
C VAL A 179 -2.13 -9.13 -17.65
N LEU A 180 -1.36 -9.94 -18.37
CA LEU A 180 -1.53 -11.41 -18.38
C LEU A 180 -1.09 -12.06 -17.06
N GLY A 181 -0.07 -11.52 -16.39
CA GLY A 181 0.33 -11.99 -15.07
C GLY A 181 -0.78 -11.90 -14.02
N PRO A 182 -1.39 -10.73 -13.78
CA PRO A 182 -2.59 -10.61 -12.94
C PRO A 182 -3.76 -11.51 -13.34
N MET A 183 -3.94 -11.85 -14.61
CA MET A 183 -4.93 -12.84 -15.04
C MET A 183 -4.62 -14.24 -14.51
N CYS A 184 -3.34 -14.66 -14.54
CA CYS A 184 -2.92 -15.93 -13.94
C CYS A 184 -3.27 -15.98 -12.45
N ARG A 185 -3.03 -14.88 -11.71
CA ARG A 185 -3.41 -14.76 -10.29
C ARG A 185 -4.91 -14.95 -10.09
N VAL A 186 -5.72 -14.29 -10.86
CA VAL A 186 -7.19 -14.35 -10.76
C VAL A 186 -7.70 -15.77 -11.01
N LEU A 187 -7.19 -16.45 -12.02
CA LEU A 187 -7.57 -17.83 -12.35
C LEU A 187 -7.20 -18.79 -11.22
N VAL A 188 -5.97 -18.72 -10.71
CA VAL A 188 -5.54 -19.59 -9.60
C VAL A 188 -6.30 -19.28 -8.31
N THR A 189 -6.57 -18.00 -8.02
CA THR A 189 -7.42 -17.61 -6.89
C THR A 189 -8.84 -18.18 -7.04
N GLY A 190 -9.42 -18.07 -8.24
CA GLY A 190 -10.75 -18.58 -8.54
C GLY A 190 -10.86 -20.09 -8.35
N ILE A 191 -9.95 -20.85 -8.94
CA ILE A 191 -9.88 -22.30 -8.82
C ILE A 191 -9.68 -22.69 -7.34
N GLY A 192 -8.70 -22.12 -6.67
CA GLY A 192 -8.39 -22.44 -5.28
C GLY A 192 -9.54 -22.11 -4.32
N ALA A 193 -10.21 -20.98 -4.50
CA ALA A 193 -11.35 -20.59 -3.66
C ALA A 193 -12.55 -21.52 -3.88
N GLN A 194 -12.88 -21.84 -5.13
CA GLN A 194 -13.97 -22.76 -5.45
C GLN A 194 -13.70 -24.19 -4.97
N MET A 195 -12.44 -24.65 -4.98
CA MET A 195 -12.08 -25.95 -4.43
C MET A 195 -12.23 -26.03 -2.90
N ARG A 196 -11.99 -24.92 -2.19
CA ARG A 196 -12.02 -24.88 -0.73
C ARG A 196 -13.39 -24.49 -0.16
N HIS A 197 -14.12 -23.69 -0.89
CA HIS A 197 -15.47 -23.23 -0.55
C HIS A 197 -16.36 -23.22 -1.81
N PRO A 198 -16.85 -24.41 -2.24
CA PRO A 198 -17.72 -24.50 -3.42
C PRO A 198 -19.00 -23.70 -3.21
N TRP A 199 -19.24 -22.73 -4.07
CA TRP A 199 -20.45 -21.93 -4.03
C TRP A 199 -20.98 -21.69 -5.44
N ARG A 200 -22.29 -21.73 -5.59
CA ARG A 200 -22.97 -21.49 -6.88
C ARG A 200 -24.12 -20.50 -6.69
N PRO A 201 -24.22 -19.46 -7.54
CA PRO A 201 -25.31 -18.51 -7.47
C PRO A 201 -26.63 -19.15 -7.83
N LYS A 202 -27.70 -18.81 -7.09
CA LYS A 202 -29.07 -19.07 -7.47
C LYS A 202 -29.53 -17.95 -8.41
N MET A 203 -30.40 -18.25 -9.37
CA MET A 203 -31.00 -17.26 -10.28
C MET A 203 -32.11 -16.48 -9.55
N VAL A 204 -31.69 -15.66 -8.56
CA VAL A 204 -32.59 -14.86 -7.75
C VAL A 204 -32.04 -13.44 -7.67
N LEU A 205 -32.90 -12.44 -7.92
CA LEU A 205 -32.54 -11.03 -7.84
C LEU A 205 -33.54 -10.31 -6.92
N ARG A 206 -33.15 -10.07 -5.66
CA ARG A 206 -33.96 -9.38 -4.64
C ARG A 206 -33.30 -8.07 -4.19
N ILE A 207 -33.30 -7.06 -5.07
CA ILE A 207 -32.60 -5.80 -4.86
C ILE A 207 -33.05 -5.08 -3.57
N LYS A 208 -34.32 -5.21 -3.18
CA LYS A 208 -34.83 -4.57 -1.95
C LYS A 208 -34.17 -5.13 -0.69
N GLU A 209 -33.92 -6.45 -0.64
CA GLU A 209 -33.25 -7.11 0.49
C GLU A 209 -31.74 -6.80 0.49
N ALA A 210 -31.12 -6.62 -0.68
CA ALA A 210 -29.72 -6.29 -0.85
C ALA A 210 -29.40 -4.78 -0.69
N LYS A 211 -30.41 -3.90 -0.53
CA LYS A 211 -30.23 -2.44 -0.49
C LYS A 211 -29.18 -1.97 0.54
N GLU A 212 -29.18 -2.60 1.70
CA GLU A 212 -28.25 -2.25 2.77
C GLU A 212 -26.80 -2.64 2.43
N TYR A 213 -26.60 -3.78 1.76
CA TYR A 213 -25.29 -4.21 1.23
C TYR A 213 -24.77 -3.22 0.22
N ILE A 214 -25.63 -2.76 -0.69
CA ILE A 214 -25.29 -1.78 -1.73
C ILE A 214 -24.89 -0.45 -1.10
N THR A 215 -25.69 0.08 -0.18
CA THR A 215 -25.45 1.39 0.43
C THR A 215 -24.15 1.39 1.24
N PHE A 216 -23.89 0.32 1.98
CA PHE A 216 -22.66 0.14 2.72
C PHE A 216 -21.46 0.02 1.78
N GLY A 217 -21.59 -0.82 0.76
CA GLY A 217 -20.54 -1.08 -0.22
C GLY A 217 -20.13 0.18 -0.98
N LEU A 218 -21.10 0.95 -1.50
CA LEU A 218 -20.83 2.20 -2.23
C LEU A 218 -20.03 3.23 -1.41
N LYS A 219 -20.35 3.37 -0.12
CA LYS A 219 -19.59 4.27 0.77
C LYS A 219 -18.14 3.82 0.95
N THR A 220 -17.94 2.52 1.14
CA THR A 220 -16.61 1.92 1.31
C THR A 220 -15.79 2.04 0.02
N SER A 221 -16.39 1.71 -1.14
CA SER A 221 -15.73 1.81 -2.43
C SER A 221 -15.37 3.23 -2.81
N ALA A 222 -16.22 4.21 -2.55
CA ALA A 222 -15.92 5.61 -2.84
C ALA A 222 -14.64 6.07 -2.14
N SER A 223 -14.46 5.73 -0.85
CA SER A 223 -13.24 6.03 -0.11
C SER A 223 -12.00 5.36 -0.72
N GLN A 224 -12.12 4.09 -1.12
CA GLN A 224 -11.01 3.34 -1.70
C GLN A 224 -10.65 3.85 -3.10
N ILE A 225 -11.63 4.16 -3.93
CA ILE A 225 -11.39 4.74 -5.27
C ILE A 225 -10.67 6.08 -5.14
N LEU A 226 -11.10 6.96 -4.24
CA LEU A 226 -10.44 8.23 -3.98
C LEU A 226 -9.02 8.04 -3.46
N PHE A 227 -8.80 7.05 -2.59
CA PHE A 227 -7.47 6.69 -2.08
C PHE A 227 -6.55 6.25 -3.23
N TYR A 228 -6.98 5.32 -4.08
CA TYR A 228 -6.18 4.89 -5.23
C TYR A 228 -5.97 6.01 -6.25
N PHE A 229 -6.95 6.86 -6.45
CA PHE A 229 -6.84 8.01 -7.33
C PHE A 229 -5.72 8.95 -6.88
N TYR A 230 -5.80 9.52 -5.65
CA TYR A 230 -4.82 10.50 -5.24
C TYR A 230 -3.42 9.93 -5.02
N THR A 231 -3.30 8.62 -4.76
CA THR A 231 -1.99 7.97 -4.59
C THR A 231 -1.31 7.60 -5.91
N ASN A 232 -2.00 7.70 -7.04
CA ASN A 232 -1.45 7.29 -8.35
C ASN A 232 -1.70 8.31 -9.47
N VAL A 233 -2.38 9.43 -9.21
CA VAL A 233 -2.68 10.44 -10.23
C VAL A 233 -1.44 11.23 -10.69
N ASP A 234 -0.33 11.13 -9.99
CA ASP A 234 0.97 11.61 -10.39
C ASP A 234 1.48 10.94 -11.69
N TYR A 235 1.18 9.66 -11.91
CA TYR A 235 1.57 8.97 -13.15
C TYR A 235 1.00 9.60 -14.43
N PRO A 236 -0.33 9.83 -14.56
CA PRO A 236 -0.85 10.54 -15.72
C PRO A 236 -0.30 11.96 -15.84
N VAL A 237 0.01 12.66 -14.75
CA VAL A 237 0.66 13.98 -14.82
C VAL A 237 2.06 13.85 -15.41
N VAL A 238 2.90 12.94 -14.91
CA VAL A 238 4.24 12.72 -15.49
C VAL A 238 4.15 12.30 -16.95
N GLY A 239 3.25 11.37 -17.28
CA GLY A 239 3.10 10.88 -18.66
C GLY A 239 2.62 11.94 -19.65
N TYR A 240 1.77 12.88 -19.20
CA TYR A 240 1.27 13.97 -20.03
C TYR A 240 2.34 15.05 -20.28
N TYR A 241 3.03 15.50 -19.24
CA TYR A 241 3.99 16.61 -19.35
C TYR A 241 5.37 16.20 -19.86
N PHE A 242 5.82 14.97 -19.54
CA PHE A 242 7.22 14.57 -19.75
C PHE A 242 7.38 13.34 -20.66
N GLY A 243 6.30 12.65 -21.00
CA GLY A 243 6.31 11.51 -21.91
C GLY A 243 6.65 10.16 -21.26
N ASP A 244 6.68 9.12 -22.08
CA ASP A 244 6.70 7.72 -21.63
C ASP A 244 8.02 7.32 -21.00
N HIS A 245 9.15 7.75 -21.56
CA HIS A 245 10.46 7.47 -21.03
C HIS A 245 10.60 7.94 -19.56
N TRP A 246 10.23 9.19 -19.29
CA TRP A 246 10.30 9.75 -17.95
C TRP A 246 9.24 9.18 -17.00
N LEU A 247 8.09 8.79 -17.55
CA LEU A 247 7.08 8.07 -16.75
C LEU A 247 7.60 6.71 -16.29
N GLY A 248 8.33 5.97 -17.16
CA GLY A 248 8.95 4.71 -16.77
C GLY A 248 10.00 4.87 -15.67
N ILE A 249 10.86 5.89 -15.78
CA ILE A 249 11.86 6.23 -14.75
C ILE A 249 11.19 6.63 -13.43
N TYR A 250 10.15 7.49 -13.50
CA TYR A 250 9.39 7.91 -12.32
C TYR A 250 8.68 6.74 -11.64
N ARG A 251 8.07 5.85 -12.43
CA ARG A 251 7.41 4.64 -11.92
C ARG A 251 8.40 3.74 -11.17
N LEU A 252 9.60 3.55 -11.71
CA LEU A 252 10.64 2.80 -11.01
C LEU A 252 11.01 3.45 -9.67
N ALA A 253 11.20 4.78 -9.65
CA ALA A 253 11.49 5.48 -8.40
C ALA A 253 10.41 5.24 -7.34
N TYR A 254 9.14 5.22 -7.76
CA TYR A 254 8.00 4.91 -6.89
C TYR A 254 8.03 3.45 -6.39
N GLU A 255 8.27 2.48 -7.27
CA GLU A 255 8.39 1.06 -6.94
C GLU A 255 9.53 0.79 -5.94
N VAL A 256 10.65 1.45 -6.12
CA VAL A 256 11.81 1.30 -5.22
C VAL A 256 11.53 1.92 -3.84
N VAL A 257 10.78 3.02 -3.74
CA VAL A 257 10.62 3.74 -2.47
C VAL A 257 9.27 3.47 -1.80
N LEU A 258 8.18 3.76 -2.50
CA LEU A 258 6.86 3.85 -1.86
C LEU A 258 6.15 2.50 -1.75
N GLU A 259 6.40 1.56 -2.65
CA GLU A 259 5.82 0.21 -2.56
C GLU A 259 6.36 -0.59 -1.38
N PRO A 260 7.68 -0.68 -1.12
CA PRO A 260 8.19 -1.33 0.08
C PRO A 260 7.72 -0.65 1.38
N VAL A 261 7.63 0.69 1.39
CA VAL A 261 7.10 1.44 2.53
C VAL A 261 5.64 1.09 2.80
N ARG A 262 4.83 0.98 1.74
CA ARG A 262 3.43 0.54 1.85
C ARG A 262 3.31 -0.88 2.39
N MET A 263 4.16 -1.79 1.92
CA MET A 263 4.19 -3.18 2.40
C MET A 263 4.52 -3.26 3.89
N ILE A 264 5.57 -2.55 4.33
CA ILE A 264 5.99 -2.48 5.73
C ILE A 264 4.86 -1.92 6.59
N SER A 265 4.27 -0.80 6.17
CA SER A 265 3.21 -0.11 6.91
C SER A 265 1.94 -0.94 7.00
N ASN A 266 1.55 -1.67 5.96
CA ASN A 266 0.36 -2.51 5.97
C ASN A 266 0.42 -3.62 7.03
N VAL A 267 1.60 -4.22 7.27
CA VAL A 267 1.76 -5.22 8.34
C VAL A 267 1.43 -4.62 9.70
N ILE A 268 1.81 -3.36 9.92
CA ILE A 268 1.53 -2.65 11.18
C ILE A 268 0.05 -2.26 11.26
N VAL A 269 -0.53 -1.80 10.17
CA VAL A 269 -1.95 -1.41 10.07
C VAL A 269 -2.88 -2.58 10.38
N ASP A 270 -2.58 -3.76 9.85
CA ASP A 270 -3.37 -4.98 10.07
C ASP A 270 -3.47 -5.37 11.56
N ILE A 271 -2.45 -5.02 12.36
CA ILE A 271 -2.42 -5.23 13.81
C ILE A 271 -3.03 -4.04 14.56
N ALA A 272 -2.78 -2.83 14.09
CA ALA A 272 -3.17 -1.59 14.76
C ALA A 272 -4.69 -1.39 14.80
N PHE A 273 -5.40 -1.67 13.72
CA PHE A 273 -6.84 -1.44 13.62
C PHE A 273 -7.65 -2.21 14.69
N PRO A 274 -7.49 -3.54 14.86
CA PRO A 274 -8.18 -4.27 15.92
C PRO A 274 -7.80 -3.80 17.33
N ALA A 275 -6.53 -3.42 17.54
CA ALA A 275 -6.07 -2.90 18.82
C ALA A 275 -6.75 -1.57 19.18
N PHE A 276 -6.86 -0.64 18.22
CA PHE A 276 -7.54 0.64 18.43
C PHE A 276 -9.04 0.46 18.69
N ALA A 277 -9.70 -0.44 17.98
CA ALA A 277 -11.12 -0.75 18.19
C ALA A 277 -11.40 -1.29 19.61
N LYS A 278 -10.53 -2.17 20.13
CA LYS A 278 -10.63 -2.69 21.50
C LYS A 278 -10.39 -1.60 22.55
N LEU A 279 -9.46 -0.69 22.31
CA LEU A 279 -9.05 0.34 23.27
C LEU A 279 -9.86 1.64 23.15
N ARG A 280 -10.88 1.70 22.30
CA ARG A 280 -11.63 2.94 21.99
C ARG A 280 -12.20 3.70 23.19
N LEU A 281 -12.52 3.00 24.27
CA LEU A 281 -13.05 3.58 25.52
C LEU A 281 -11.96 3.88 26.56
N GLN A 282 -10.70 3.49 26.31
CA GLN A 282 -9.56 3.66 27.22
C GLN A 282 -8.57 4.67 26.64
N LYS A 283 -8.91 5.96 26.71
CA LYS A 283 -8.20 7.04 26.00
C LYS A 283 -6.67 7.01 26.19
N GLU A 284 -6.19 6.86 27.42
CA GLU A 284 -4.74 6.88 27.72
C GLU A 284 -4.00 5.70 27.06
N ARG A 285 -4.56 4.50 27.19
CA ARG A 285 -4.02 3.29 26.54
C ARG A 285 -4.08 3.40 25.03
N LEU A 286 -5.15 3.96 24.48
CA LEU A 286 -5.30 4.20 23.05
C LEU A 286 -4.21 5.15 22.53
N ILE A 287 -3.93 6.25 23.24
CA ILE A 287 -2.87 7.20 22.87
C ILE A 287 -1.49 6.51 22.95
N ALA A 288 -1.20 5.79 24.03
CA ALA A 288 0.05 5.07 24.21
C ALA A 288 0.27 4.06 23.07
N GLN A 289 -0.78 3.31 22.71
CA GLN A 289 -0.72 2.32 21.62
C GLN A 289 -0.56 2.98 20.26
N PHE A 290 -1.24 4.11 20.01
CA PHE A 290 -1.09 4.89 18.78
C PHE A 290 0.35 5.39 18.59
N VAL A 291 0.95 5.95 19.65
CA VAL A 291 2.36 6.37 19.65
C VAL A 291 3.29 5.18 19.41
N SER A 292 3.03 4.05 20.05
CA SER A 292 3.82 2.83 19.87
C SER A 292 3.84 2.33 18.43
N PHE A 293 2.68 2.20 17.80
CA PHE A 293 2.59 1.78 16.39
C PHE A 293 3.21 2.82 15.44
N THR A 294 3.02 4.11 15.72
CA THR A 294 3.66 5.18 14.93
C THR A 294 5.18 5.11 15.02
N ARG A 295 5.74 4.93 16.23
CA ARG A 295 7.19 4.78 16.43
C ARG A 295 7.74 3.56 15.72
N LEU A 296 7.06 2.41 15.84
CA LEU A 296 7.47 1.18 15.17
C LEU A 296 7.50 1.36 13.65
N ASN A 297 6.45 1.98 13.10
CA ASN A 297 6.39 2.26 11.65
C ASN A 297 7.47 3.24 11.21
N LEU A 298 7.71 4.30 11.99
CA LEU A 298 8.80 5.24 11.73
C LEU A 298 10.17 4.57 11.75
N ILE A 299 10.47 3.74 12.75
CA ILE A 299 11.76 3.03 12.83
C ILE A 299 12.00 2.21 11.56
N THR A 300 11.03 1.40 11.17
CA THR A 300 11.19 0.49 10.03
C THR A 300 11.28 1.25 8.71
N VAL A 301 10.37 2.21 8.50
CA VAL A 301 10.33 2.98 7.24
C VAL A 301 11.51 3.94 7.12
N MET A 302 11.88 4.66 8.20
CA MET A 302 13.02 5.59 8.14
C MET A 302 14.34 4.84 7.98
N THR A 303 14.51 3.66 8.57
CA THR A 303 15.69 2.82 8.34
C THR A 303 15.80 2.43 6.88
N TYR A 304 14.72 1.93 6.28
CA TYR A 304 14.68 1.62 4.85
C TYR A 304 14.94 2.86 3.99
N SER A 305 14.21 3.95 4.24
CA SER A 305 14.35 5.20 3.50
C SER A 305 15.74 5.81 3.63
N ALA A 306 16.41 5.69 4.80
CA ALA A 306 17.79 6.17 4.99
C ALA A 306 18.79 5.39 4.13
N ILE A 307 18.65 4.06 4.03
CA ILE A 307 19.49 3.22 3.16
C ILE A 307 19.32 3.67 1.71
N VAL A 308 18.08 3.75 1.24
CA VAL A 308 17.77 4.09 -0.16
C VAL A 308 18.13 5.54 -0.48
N LEU A 309 17.90 6.49 0.45
CA LEU A 309 18.22 7.91 0.28
C LEU A 309 19.75 8.14 0.10
N VAL A 310 20.54 7.50 0.97
CA VAL A 310 22.01 7.69 0.97
C VAL A 310 22.64 6.98 -0.21
N ALA A 311 22.19 5.76 -0.51
CA ALA A 311 22.76 4.92 -1.56
C ALA A 311 21.91 4.90 -2.85
N ALA A 312 21.13 5.97 -3.14
CA ALA A 312 20.21 6.00 -4.28
C ALA A 312 20.91 5.67 -5.62
N GLU A 313 22.08 6.25 -5.87
CA GLU A 313 22.89 5.97 -7.07
C GLU A 313 23.32 4.50 -7.14
N ASP A 314 23.76 3.95 -6.00
CA ASP A 314 24.20 2.55 -5.95
C ASP A 314 23.01 1.59 -6.13
N VAL A 315 21.85 1.89 -5.54
CA VAL A 315 20.63 1.10 -5.72
C VAL A 315 20.23 1.05 -7.20
N ILE A 316 20.21 2.21 -7.86
CA ILE A 316 19.85 2.26 -9.28
C ILE A 316 20.92 1.59 -10.12
N SER A 317 22.22 1.88 -9.93
CA SER A 317 23.28 1.31 -10.76
C SER A 317 23.44 -0.20 -10.60
N VAL A 318 23.17 -0.76 -9.40
CA VAL A 318 23.29 -2.21 -9.14
C VAL A 318 22.06 -2.98 -9.61
N PHE A 319 20.86 -2.45 -9.30
CA PHE A 319 19.62 -3.20 -9.55
C PHE A 319 18.90 -2.78 -10.83
N PHE A 320 19.07 -1.54 -11.32
CA PHE A 320 18.31 -1.00 -12.45
C PHE A 320 19.20 -0.09 -13.33
N PRO A 321 20.31 -0.58 -13.88
CA PRO A 321 21.28 0.26 -14.61
C PRO A 321 20.68 0.98 -15.82
N SER A 322 19.66 0.42 -16.47
CA SER A 322 18.96 1.02 -17.60
C SER A 322 18.04 2.18 -17.22
N TYR A 323 17.84 2.42 -15.93
CA TYR A 323 16.96 3.46 -15.39
C TYR A 323 17.74 4.61 -14.74
N ALA A 324 18.94 4.87 -15.22
CA ALA A 324 19.74 6.03 -14.77
C ALA A 324 18.92 7.33 -14.93
N GLY A 325 19.05 8.20 -13.93
CA GLY A 325 18.23 9.42 -13.81
C GLY A 325 17.10 9.33 -12.78
N ALA A 326 16.77 8.12 -12.26
CA ALA A 326 15.75 7.96 -11.21
C ALA A 326 16.21 8.46 -9.84
N GLU A 327 17.50 8.63 -9.60
CA GLU A 327 18.13 8.85 -8.28
C GLU A 327 17.54 10.06 -7.55
N THR A 328 17.34 11.18 -8.29
CA THR A 328 16.82 12.41 -7.69
C THR A 328 15.37 12.25 -7.24
N ALA A 329 14.53 11.61 -8.05
CA ALA A 329 13.16 11.30 -7.68
C ALA A 329 13.11 10.32 -6.49
N VAL A 330 13.97 9.30 -6.49
CA VAL A 330 14.13 8.34 -5.37
C VAL A 330 14.44 9.09 -4.08
N ARG A 331 15.40 10.00 -4.08
CA ARG A 331 15.76 10.79 -2.88
C ARG A 331 14.61 11.64 -2.36
N ILE A 332 13.88 12.31 -3.24
CA ILE A 332 12.72 13.14 -2.85
C ILE A 332 11.60 12.24 -2.30
N LEU A 333 11.30 11.15 -2.98
CA LEU A 333 10.25 10.21 -2.54
C LEU A 333 10.59 9.52 -1.21
N CYS A 334 11.87 9.30 -0.88
CA CYS A 334 12.28 8.82 0.45
C CYS A 334 11.86 9.77 1.58
N VAL A 335 11.94 11.08 1.37
CA VAL A 335 11.46 12.09 2.34
C VAL A 335 9.93 12.02 2.47
N VAL A 336 9.22 11.92 1.35
CA VAL A 336 7.76 11.76 1.33
C VAL A 336 7.32 10.47 2.03
N ALA A 337 8.06 9.38 1.84
CA ALA A 337 7.80 8.08 2.43
C ALA A 337 7.75 8.11 3.96
N VAL A 338 8.61 8.91 4.60
CA VAL A 338 8.61 9.09 6.06
C VAL A 338 7.30 9.70 6.56
N LEU A 339 6.77 10.73 5.89
CA LEU A 339 5.48 11.32 6.23
C LEU A 339 4.33 10.35 5.95
N ARG A 340 4.41 9.61 4.85
CA ARG A 340 3.41 8.56 4.53
C ARG A 340 3.39 7.46 5.57
N ALA A 341 4.52 7.07 6.12
CA ALA A 341 4.58 6.07 7.19
C ALA A 341 3.71 6.45 8.40
N VAL A 342 3.79 7.70 8.84
CA VAL A 342 2.94 8.21 9.93
C VAL A 342 1.47 8.20 9.51
N SER A 343 1.20 8.63 8.29
CA SER A 343 -0.17 8.72 7.75
C SER A 343 -0.86 7.35 7.64
N PHE A 344 -0.13 6.25 7.44
CA PHE A 344 -0.74 4.91 7.38
C PHE A 344 -1.37 4.47 8.71
N VAL A 345 -0.89 4.96 9.85
CA VAL A 345 -1.39 4.55 11.18
C VAL A 345 -2.63 5.35 11.61
N VAL A 346 -2.85 6.54 11.04
CA VAL A 346 -3.94 7.44 11.47
C VAL A 346 -5.34 6.99 10.99
N PRO A 347 -5.58 6.62 9.73
CA PRO A 347 -6.89 6.15 9.30
C PRO A 347 -7.42 4.96 10.12
N PRO A 348 -6.63 3.90 10.39
CA PRO A 348 -7.04 2.82 11.30
C PRO A 348 -7.42 3.29 12.71
N LEU A 349 -6.74 4.32 13.23
CA LEU A 349 -7.11 4.93 14.51
C LEU A 349 -8.49 5.59 14.43
N LEU A 350 -8.71 6.45 13.45
CA LEU A 350 -9.98 7.16 13.27
C LEU A 350 -11.15 6.21 13.06
N ASP A 351 -10.95 5.20 12.22
CA ASP A 351 -11.96 4.18 11.92
C ASP A 351 -12.22 3.29 13.15
N GLY A 352 -11.17 2.92 13.88
CA GLY A 352 -11.26 2.09 15.10
C GLY A 352 -11.98 2.78 16.26
N VAL A 353 -11.89 4.11 16.36
CA VAL A 353 -12.67 4.89 17.36
C VAL A 353 -14.06 5.29 16.87
N GLY A 354 -14.47 4.83 15.67
CA GLY A 354 -15.80 5.08 15.13
C GLY A 354 -15.98 6.46 14.50
N LYS A 355 -14.92 7.02 13.91
CA LYS A 355 -14.92 8.33 13.21
C LYS A 355 -14.49 8.21 11.74
N PRO A 356 -15.03 7.26 10.95
CA PRO A 356 -14.65 7.05 9.54
C PRO A 356 -14.97 8.27 8.66
N GLU A 357 -15.89 9.13 9.05
CA GLU A 357 -16.18 10.37 8.34
C GLU A 357 -14.97 11.32 8.28
N ARG A 358 -14.09 11.29 9.28
CA ARG A 358 -12.84 12.08 9.28
C ARG A 358 -11.82 11.50 8.31
N THR A 359 -11.69 10.18 8.27
CA THR A 359 -10.87 9.48 7.28
C THR A 359 -11.34 9.83 5.87
N PHE A 360 -12.65 9.81 5.63
CA PHE A 360 -13.24 10.17 4.33
C PHE A 360 -12.95 11.64 3.97
N THR A 361 -13.15 12.57 4.90
CA THR A 361 -12.87 14.01 4.69
C THR A 361 -11.39 14.23 4.32
N TYR A 362 -10.47 13.57 5.03
CA TYR A 362 -9.05 13.60 4.67
C TYR A 362 -8.80 13.07 3.25
N THR A 363 -9.40 11.93 2.92
CA THR A 363 -9.23 11.30 1.59
C THR A 363 -9.71 12.22 0.47
N VAL A 364 -10.86 12.88 0.64
CA VAL A 364 -11.39 13.87 -0.31
C VAL A 364 -10.44 15.08 -0.42
N THR A 365 -9.97 15.61 0.71
CA THR A 365 -9.02 16.73 0.72
C THR A 365 -7.73 16.38 -0.02
N ALA A 366 -7.17 15.20 0.25
CA ALA A 366 -5.96 14.72 -0.44
C ALA A 366 -6.20 14.49 -1.95
N ALA A 367 -7.39 13.96 -2.32
CA ALA A 367 -7.77 13.70 -3.70
C ALA A 367 -7.94 14.98 -4.55
N VAL A 368 -8.14 16.13 -3.91
CA VAL A 368 -8.16 17.43 -4.59
C VAL A 368 -6.81 18.14 -4.51
N ALA A 369 -6.22 18.21 -3.31
CA ALA A 369 -5.01 19.00 -3.07
C ALA A 369 -3.77 18.42 -3.77
N LEU A 370 -3.57 17.10 -3.74
CA LEU A 370 -2.38 16.48 -4.32
C LEU A 370 -2.31 16.60 -5.85
N PRO A 371 -3.37 16.27 -6.63
CA PRO A 371 -3.36 16.50 -8.06
C PRO A 371 -3.06 17.96 -8.45
N LEU A 372 -3.63 18.91 -7.72
CA LEU A 372 -3.34 20.33 -7.94
C LEU A 372 -1.85 20.64 -7.70
N CYS A 373 -1.26 20.11 -6.63
CA CYS A 373 0.18 20.28 -6.36
C CYS A 373 1.04 19.65 -7.47
N PHE A 374 0.66 18.49 -8.01
CA PHE A 374 1.41 17.84 -9.10
C PHE A 374 1.36 18.65 -10.39
N ILE A 375 0.16 19.12 -10.78
CA ILE A 375 -0.01 19.94 -11.97
C ILE A 375 0.74 21.28 -11.81
N LEU A 376 0.58 21.98 -10.69
CA LEU A 376 1.29 23.22 -10.42
C LEU A 376 2.81 23.02 -10.40
N ALA A 377 3.30 21.93 -9.81
CA ALA A 377 4.72 21.62 -9.81
C ALA A 377 5.25 21.31 -11.23
N ALA A 378 4.49 20.58 -12.05
CA ALA A 378 4.83 20.32 -13.44
C ALA A 378 4.87 21.62 -14.27
N GLU A 379 3.87 22.49 -14.12
CA GLU A 379 3.80 23.78 -14.84
C GLU A 379 4.89 24.77 -14.40
N LEU A 380 5.12 24.94 -13.10
CA LEU A 380 6.00 25.97 -12.57
C LEU A 380 7.49 25.56 -12.54
N LEU A 381 7.76 24.28 -12.39
CA LEU A 381 9.11 23.74 -12.20
C LEU A 381 9.53 22.78 -13.33
N GLY A 382 8.61 22.41 -14.22
CA GLY A 382 8.87 21.41 -15.27
C GLY A 382 10.03 21.79 -16.19
N ASP A 383 10.14 23.06 -16.60
CA ASP A 383 11.24 23.55 -17.44
C ASP A 383 12.61 23.39 -16.80
N ARG A 384 12.69 23.44 -15.45
CA ARG A 384 13.97 23.38 -14.71
C ARG A 384 14.30 21.99 -14.20
N LEU A 385 13.30 21.25 -13.75
CA LEU A 385 13.47 19.98 -13.03
C LEU A 385 12.97 18.77 -13.85
N GLY A 386 12.36 19.01 -15.00
CA GLY A 386 11.74 17.94 -15.78
C GLY A 386 10.70 17.16 -14.93
N TYR A 387 10.63 15.86 -15.12
CA TYR A 387 9.72 14.96 -14.43
C TYR A 387 9.89 14.93 -12.89
N VAL A 388 11.07 15.33 -12.37
CA VAL A 388 11.35 15.43 -10.92
C VAL A 388 10.44 16.47 -10.25
N SER A 389 9.95 17.47 -11.02
CA SER A 389 8.99 18.46 -10.52
C SER A 389 7.75 17.82 -9.87
N VAL A 390 7.25 16.70 -10.39
CA VAL A 390 6.09 16.00 -9.81
C VAL A 390 6.47 15.33 -8.48
N ALA A 391 7.70 14.82 -8.34
CA ALA A 391 8.19 14.34 -7.04
C ALA A 391 8.29 15.49 -6.01
N VAL A 392 8.68 16.71 -6.46
CA VAL A 392 8.61 17.93 -5.63
C VAL A 392 7.16 18.26 -5.27
N GLY A 393 6.22 18.07 -6.19
CA GLY A 393 4.78 18.18 -5.91
C GLY A 393 4.32 17.32 -4.73
N TRP A 394 4.82 16.08 -4.63
CA TRP A 394 4.65 15.23 -3.45
C TRP A 394 5.28 15.86 -2.19
N ALA A 395 6.50 16.32 -2.29
CA ALA A 395 7.25 16.91 -1.14
C ALA A 395 6.60 18.18 -0.59
N VAL A 396 5.85 18.92 -1.40
CA VAL A 396 5.12 20.14 -1.00
C VAL A 396 3.68 19.81 -0.60
N GLY A 397 2.97 19.06 -1.43
CA GLY A 397 1.55 18.77 -1.22
C GLY A 397 1.28 17.82 -0.06
N TYR A 398 2.14 16.80 0.10
CA TYR A 398 1.91 15.79 1.13
C TYR A 398 2.06 16.29 2.57
N PRO A 399 3.02 17.18 2.93
CA PRO A 399 3.07 17.79 4.26
C PRO A 399 1.78 18.54 4.64
N LEU A 400 1.10 19.18 3.67
CA LEU A 400 -0.17 19.85 3.90
C LEU A 400 -1.28 18.84 4.24
N ALA A 401 -1.41 17.79 3.44
CA ALA A 401 -2.36 16.71 3.70
C ALA A 401 -2.06 16.00 5.03
N PHE A 402 -0.78 15.77 5.32
CA PHE A 402 -0.31 15.18 6.59
C PHE A 402 -0.68 16.05 7.80
N ALA A 403 -0.48 17.36 7.73
CA ALA A 403 -0.84 18.28 8.80
C ALA A 403 -2.34 18.22 9.13
N VAL A 404 -3.20 18.18 8.11
CA VAL A 404 -4.65 18.00 8.27
C VAL A 404 -4.97 16.68 8.95
N LEU A 405 -4.33 15.60 8.52
CA LEU A 405 -4.56 14.26 9.08
C LEU A 405 -4.14 14.16 10.55
N VAL A 406 -2.96 14.67 10.90
CA VAL A 406 -2.46 14.71 12.28
C VAL A 406 -3.35 15.59 13.16
N PHE A 407 -3.79 16.73 12.66
CA PHE A 407 -4.74 17.59 13.37
C PHE A 407 -6.06 16.85 13.65
N MET A 408 -6.62 16.15 12.66
CA MET A 408 -7.85 15.36 12.84
C MET A 408 -7.68 14.24 13.88
N ALA A 409 -6.54 13.53 13.85
CA ALA A 409 -6.25 12.48 14.82
C ALA A 409 -6.14 13.02 16.25
N THR A 410 -5.32 14.03 16.44
CA THR A 410 -5.07 14.63 17.77
C THR A 410 -6.31 15.31 18.33
N HIS A 411 -7.09 15.98 17.49
CA HIS A 411 -8.38 16.55 17.90
C HIS A 411 -9.39 15.46 18.28
N THR A 412 -9.42 14.32 17.56
CA THR A 412 -10.28 13.18 17.92
C THR A 412 -9.92 12.60 19.28
N LEU A 413 -8.65 12.52 19.58
CA LEU A 413 -8.14 12.01 20.85
C LEU A 413 -8.20 13.06 21.98
N GLY A 414 -8.55 14.32 21.70
CA GLY A 414 -8.42 15.42 22.65
C GLY A 414 -6.99 15.55 23.16
N TRP A 415 -6.00 15.43 22.27
CA TRP A 415 -4.58 15.47 22.57
C TRP A 415 -3.90 16.58 21.75
N SER A 416 -2.80 17.13 22.25
CA SER A 416 -2.09 18.22 21.57
C SER A 416 -1.20 17.69 20.45
N VAL A 417 -1.22 18.38 19.28
CA VAL A 417 -0.30 18.12 18.16
C VAL A 417 1.16 18.21 18.61
N SER A 418 1.51 19.19 19.45
CA SER A 418 2.87 19.36 19.96
C SER A 418 3.30 18.15 20.83
N LYS A 419 2.43 17.64 21.70
CA LYS A 419 2.72 16.44 22.50
C LYS A 419 2.92 15.22 21.59
N TYR A 420 2.11 15.06 20.55
CA TYR A 420 2.27 14.01 19.56
C TYR A 420 3.62 14.11 18.83
N LEU A 421 3.96 15.27 18.28
CA LEU A 421 5.23 15.46 17.57
C LEU A 421 6.44 15.21 18.50
N ARG A 422 6.41 15.68 19.74
CA ARG A 422 7.45 15.35 20.72
C ARG A 422 7.58 13.86 20.98
N SER A 423 6.45 13.13 21.03
CA SER A 423 6.48 11.70 21.32
C SER A 423 7.18 10.88 20.25
N VAL A 424 7.22 11.36 19.00
CA VAL A 424 7.88 10.68 17.86
C VAL A 424 9.24 11.30 17.51
N ALA A 425 9.51 12.53 17.96
CA ALA A 425 10.73 13.28 17.62
C ALA A 425 12.01 12.57 18.03
N GLY A 426 12.04 11.90 19.20
CA GLY A 426 13.20 11.16 19.68
C GLY A 426 13.60 10.03 18.73
N VAL A 427 12.64 9.28 18.22
CA VAL A 427 12.89 8.23 17.22
C VAL A 427 13.33 8.85 15.90
N ALA A 428 12.64 9.90 15.43
CA ALA A 428 12.97 10.57 14.18
C ALA A 428 14.41 11.15 14.20
N SER A 429 14.83 11.79 15.32
CA SER A 429 16.19 12.32 15.47
C SER A 429 17.27 11.23 15.42
N CYS A 430 17.02 10.06 16.03
CA CYS A 430 17.94 8.92 15.93
C CYS A 430 18.09 8.46 14.48
N MET A 431 17.00 8.37 13.74
CA MET A 431 17.02 7.93 12.35
C MET A 431 17.73 8.94 11.45
N ILE A 432 17.48 10.24 11.65
CA ILE A 432 18.19 11.32 10.93
C ILE A 432 19.70 11.26 11.26
N GLY A 433 20.05 11.07 12.53
CA GLY A 433 21.45 10.91 12.94
C GLY A 433 22.11 9.72 12.26
N ALA A 434 21.44 8.57 12.18
CA ALA A 434 21.93 7.39 11.48
C ALA A 434 22.14 7.67 9.97
N ALA A 435 21.20 8.36 9.33
CA ALA A 435 21.31 8.73 7.91
C ALA A 435 22.48 9.69 7.66
N VAL A 436 22.70 10.67 8.54
CA VAL A 436 23.83 11.62 8.43
C VAL A 436 25.18 10.91 8.59
N VAL A 437 25.31 10.02 9.58
CA VAL A 437 26.53 9.22 9.76
C VAL A 437 26.76 8.32 8.54
N ALA A 438 25.72 7.65 8.06
CA ALA A 438 25.81 6.80 6.87
C ALA A 438 26.21 7.60 5.61
N LEU A 439 25.68 8.81 5.44
CA LEU A 439 26.06 9.70 4.34
C LEU A 439 27.52 10.11 4.41
N GLY A 440 28.04 10.41 5.61
CA GLY A 440 29.45 10.69 5.83
C GLY A 440 30.34 9.51 5.43
N VAL A 441 30.01 8.30 5.91
CA VAL A 441 30.73 7.08 5.56
C VAL A 441 30.64 6.80 4.06
N HIS A 442 29.43 6.88 3.48
CA HIS A 442 29.20 6.63 2.06
C HIS A 442 30.08 7.50 1.15
N ARG A 443 30.26 8.79 1.49
CA ARG A 443 31.14 9.70 0.74
C ARG A 443 32.63 9.30 0.79
N LEU A 444 33.06 8.68 1.88
CA LEU A 444 34.43 8.18 2.02
C LEU A 444 34.70 6.90 1.19
N LEU A 445 33.63 6.21 0.80
CA LEU A 445 33.70 4.97 0.05
C LEU A 445 33.74 5.16 -1.47
N GLY A 446 33.96 6.38 -1.98
CA GLY A 446 33.86 6.71 -3.41
C GLY A 446 34.74 5.88 -4.36
N GLY A 447 35.80 5.26 -3.86
CA GLY A 447 36.70 4.38 -4.63
C GLY A 447 36.21 2.92 -4.76
N LEU A 448 35.12 2.54 -4.08
CA LEU A 448 34.62 1.17 -4.11
C LEU A 448 33.53 0.98 -5.18
N PRO A 449 33.34 -0.25 -5.68
CA PRO A 449 32.23 -0.57 -6.58
C PRO A 449 30.88 -0.36 -5.89
N SER A 450 29.82 -0.01 -6.68
CA SER A 450 28.50 0.35 -6.16
C SER A 450 27.87 -0.69 -5.23
N TRP A 451 28.00 -1.99 -5.56
CA TRP A 451 27.49 -3.07 -4.70
C TRP A 451 28.15 -3.10 -3.30
N ALA A 452 29.47 -2.82 -3.23
CA ALA A 452 30.20 -2.78 -1.97
C ALA A 452 29.82 -1.55 -1.14
N ARG A 453 29.71 -0.38 -1.80
CA ARG A 453 29.22 0.85 -1.15
C ARG A 453 27.82 0.66 -0.57
N LEU A 454 26.91 0.06 -1.35
CA LEU A 454 25.54 -0.25 -0.90
C LEU A 454 25.53 -1.19 0.31
N ALA A 455 26.32 -2.28 0.27
CA ALA A 455 26.40 -3.24 1.38
C ALA A 455 26.94 -2.58 2.66
N ILE A 456 28.02 -1.83 2.56
CA ILE A 456 28.63 -1.12 3.72
C ILE A 456 27.67 -0.07 4.25
N THR A 457 27.07 0.74 3.38
CA THR A 457 26.09 1.78 3.78
C THR A 457 24.91 1.16 4.50
N THR A 458 24.37 0.05 3.98
CA THR A 458 23.28 -0.70 4.64
C THR A 458 23.71 -1.19 6.02
N GLY A 459 24.89 -1.77 6.16
CA GLY A 459 25.44 -2.21 7.45
C GLY A 459 25.61 -1.06 8.43
N VAL A 460 26.12 0.09 7.99
CA VAL A 460 26.28 1.29 8.82
C VAL A 460 24.92 1.82 9.29
N VAL A 461 23.94 1.97 8.40
CA VAL A 461 22.59 2.43 8.77
C VAL A 461 21.98 1.50 9.82
N LEU A 462 22.03 0.18 9.61
CA LEU A 462 21.44 -0.79 10.55
C LEU A 462 22.16 -0.76 11.91
N LEU A 463 23.50 -0.70 11.91
CA LEU A 463 24.30 -0.67 13.13
C LEU A 463 24.05 0.61 13.93
N VAL A 464 24.17 1.77 13.28
CA VAL A 464 24.01 3.08 13.93
C VAL A 464 22.58 3.27 14.42
N THR A 465 21.58 2.87 13.62
CA THR A 465 20.17 2.87 14.04
C THR A 465 19.97 2.02 15.29
N GLY A 466 20.48 0.78 15.29
CA GLY A 466 20.37 -0.12 16.45
C GLY A 466 21.03 0.46 17.70
N LEU A 467 22.23 1.01 17.57
CA LEU A 467 22.96 1.63 18.68
C LEU A 467 22.25 2.88 19.22
N LEU A 468 21.80 3.79 18.35
CA LEU A 468 21.11 5.00 18.78
C LEU A 468 19.78 4.69 19.47
N LEU A 469 18.98 3.75 18.95
CA LEU A 469 17.74 3.33 19.59
C LEU A 469 17.96 2.64 20.92
N ALA A 470 18.96 1.77 21.00
CA ALA A 470 19.28 1.09 22.27
C ALA A 470 19.75 2.07 23.36
N TYR A 471 20.63 3.04 22.97
CA TYR A 471 21.22 3.97 23.91
C TYR A 471 20.27 5.10 24.33
N THR A 472 19.53 5.68 23.39
CA THR A 472 18.71 6.88 23.67
C THR A 472 17.26 6.58 23.99
N GLN A 473 16.70 5.48 23.48
CA GLN A 473 15.29 5.13 23.62
C GLN A 473 15.06 3.84 24.41
N GLY A 474 16.12 3.15 24.84
CA GLY A 474 16.01 1.86 25.54
C GLY A 474 15.37 0.74 24.70
N ILE A 475 15.21 0.94 23.38
CA ILE A 475 14.58 -0.01 22.48
C ILE A 475 15.62 -1.04 22.06
N SER A 476 15.51 -2.27 22.59
CA SER A 476 16.32 -3.40 22.17
C SER A 476 15.55 -4.32 21.21
N LEU A 477 16.27 -5.14 20.44
CA LEU A 477 15.65 -6.17 19.60
C LEU A 477 14.75 -7.13 20.38
N ARG A 478 15.06 -7.37 21.67
CA ARG A 478 14.23 -8.19 22.58
C ARG A 478 12.93 -7.48 22.92
N THR A 479 12.97 -6.18 23.18
CA THR A 479 11.78 -5.36 23.49
C THR A 479 10.89 -5.24 22.25
N ALA A 480 11.46 -4.98 21.08
CA ALA A 480 10.73 -4.93 19.81
C ALA A 480 10.05 -6.27 19.48
N LYS A 481 10.76 -7.40 19.64
CA LYS A 481 10.18 -8.73 19.45
C LYS A 481 9.04 -9.00 20.44
N ARG A 482 9.17 -8.61 21.69
CA ARG A 482 8.14 -8.80 22.72
C ARG A 482 6.88 -7.99 22.39
N SER A 483 7.03 -6.77 21.89
CA SER A 483 5.89 -5.94 21.45
C SER A 483 5.15 -6.51 20.24
N MET A 484 5.84 -7.24 19.35
CA MET A 484 5.21 -7.89 18.19
C MET A 484 4.50 -9.21 18.55
N THR A 485 4.91 -9.86 19.64
CA THR A 485 4.41 -11.20 20.03
C THR A 485 3.45 -11.19 21.21
N ALA A 486 3.41 -10.11 22.00
CA ALA A 486 2.50 -9.99 23.13
C ALA A 486 1.05 -9.76 22.67
N PRO A 487 0.06 -10.32 23.39
CA PRO A 487 -1.34 -10.00 23.13
C PRO A 487 -1.58 -8.48 23.27
N PRO A 488 -2.53 -7.90 22.54
CA PRO A 488 -2.81 -6.45 22.61
C PRO A 488 -3.09 -5.91 24.03
N GLU A 489 -3.52 -6.76 24.93
CA GLU A 489 -3.80 -6.43 26.34
C GLU A 489 -2.54 -6.39 27.23
N GLU A 490 -1.45 -7.03 26.80
CA GLU A 490 -0.18 -7.15 27.53
C GLU A 490 0.96 -6.36 26.88
N LEU A 491 0.69 -5.64 25.77
CA LEU A 491 1.71 -4.86 25.10
C LEU A 491 2.17 -3.72 26.04
N PRO A 492 3.38 -3.82 26.64
CA PRO A 492 3.95 -2.68 27.33
C PRO A 492 4.17 -1.58 26.28
N PRO A 493 4.03 -0.31 26.62
CA PRO A 493 4.46 0.76 25.75
C PRO A 493 5.92 0.50 25.37
N LEU A 494 6.25 0.60 24.08
CA LEU A 494 7.62 0.33 23.54
C LEU A 494 8.69 1.22 24.18
N VAL A 495 8.27 2.27 24.85
CA VAL A 495 9.07 3.16 25.71
C VAL A 495 8.13 3.70 26.78
N ASP A 496 8.62 3.92 27.99
CA ASP A 496 7.94 4.70 29.03
C ASP A 496 7.65 6.11 28.47
N ALA A 497 6.55 6.23 27.72
CA ALA A 497 6.04 7.54 27.34
C ALA A 497 5.51 8.16 28.65
N PRO A 498 5.99 9.31 29.10
CA PRO A 498 5.43 9.97 30.26
C PRO A 498 3.93 10.13 30.01
N LEU A 499 3.12 9.54 30.89
CA LEU A 499 1.67 9.71 30.86
C LEU A 499 1.37 11.23 30.92
N PRO A 500 0.34 11.71 30.21
CA PRO A 500 0.10 13.14 30.02
C PRO A 500 -0.04 13.98 31.28
N ASP A 501 -0.24 13.40 32.45
CA ASP A 501 -0.53 14.11 33.70
C ASP A 501 0.59 14.07 34.77
N GLN A 502 1.75 13.46 34.47
CA GLN A 502 2.87 13.46 35.48
C GLN A 502 3.92 14.56 35.25
N ALA A 503 3.71 15.46 34.27
CA ALA A 503 4.65 16.54 33.97
C ALA A 503 4.24 17.92 34.50
N ASP A 504 3.09 18.04 35.20
CA ASP A 504 2.56 19.31 35.68
C ASP A 504 2.14 19.22 37.18
N THR A 505 2.88 18.45 38.04
CA THR A 505 2.83 18.62 39.51
C THR A 505 4.20 18.95 40.04
#